data_1b7344009ab883d99e6fa5c32ae9165f
#
_entry.id   1b7344009ab883d99e6fa5c32ae9165f
#
_cell.length_a   1.000
_cell.length_b   1.000
_cell.length_c   1.000
_cell.angle_alpha   90.00
_cell.angle_beta   90.00
_cell.angle_gamma   90.00
#
_symmetry.space_group_name_H-M   'P 1'
#
loop_
_entity.id
_entity.type
_entity.pdbx_description
1 polymer ?
#
loop_
_entity_poly.entity_id
_entity_poly.type
_entity_poly.pdbx_seq_one_letter_code
_entity_poly.pdbx_strand_id
1 'polypeptide(L)'
;ERRVFIAEGKGGHQRVVPISNRFFASVGAYLDLERPDTATGRIFVVLKGPRRGQPLSAEGLDEILAGARRRAGLERGTCHELRHTCLTRLREAGMALEAIQAQAGHRSIESTRVYLHLTNDWLAGEYQRAAELIDGTAVAELVAAQELRR
;
A
#
# COMPACT_ATOMS: atom_id res chain seq x y z
N GLU A 1 6.34 15.66 1.58
CA GLU A 1 5.67 14.86 2.62
C GLU A 1 5.18 13.54 2.03
N ARG A 2 5.59 12.41 2.66
CA ARG A 2 5.33 11.05 2.15
C ARG A 2 4.03 10.50 2.74
N ARG A 3 2.91 11.11 2.40
CA ARG A 3 1.61 10.83 2.99
C ARG A 3 0.54 10.77 1.89
N VAL A 4 -0.46 9.93 2.08
CA VAL A 4 -1.65 9.85 1.24
C VAL A 4 -2.85 10.30 2.05
N PHE A 5 -3.60 11.25 1.50
CA PHE A 5 -4.86 11.71 2.07
C PHE A 5 -6.00 10.81 1.56
N ILE A 6 -6.71 10.21 2.49
CA ILE A 6 -7.90 9.40 2.22
C ILE A 6 -9.12 10.26 2.53
N ALA A 7 -9.75 10.79 1.46
CA ALA A 7 -10.90 11.68 1.57
C ALA A 7 -12.16 10.95 2.05
N GLU A 8 -12.36 9.70 1.60
CA GLU A 8 -13.53 8.88 1.92
C GLU A 8 -13.09 7.50 2.40
N GLY A 9 -12.87 7.37 3.70
CA GLY A 9 -12.64 6.08 4.34
C GLY A 9 -13.96 5.38 4.68
N LYS A 10 -13.89 4.09 5.05
CA LYS A 10 -15.05 3.33 5.55
C LYS A 10 -15.70 4.10 6.71
N GLY A 11 -16.97 4.52 6.51
CA GLY A 11 -17.71 5.34 7.48
C GLY A 11 -17.53 6.84 7.33
N GLY A 12 -17.06 7.34 6.16
CA GLY A 12 -17.01 8.77 5.82
C GLY A 12 -15.89 9.58 6.49
N HIS A 13 -14.90 8.92 7.11
CA HIS A 13 -13.82 9.64 7.80
C HIS A 13 -12.60 9.87 6.92
N GLN A 14 -12.18 11.11 6.92
CA GLN A 14 -10.93 11.53 6.30
C GLN A 14 -9.75 11.17 7.21
N ARG A 15 -8.64 10.77 6.61
CA ARG A 15 -7.38 10.56 7.32
C ARG A 15 -6.18 10.72 6.39
N VAL A 16 -5.06 11.04 7.00
CA VAL A 16 -3.75 11.04 6.34
C VAL A 16 -3.00 9.81 6.81
N VAL A 17 -2.46 9.04 5.87
CA VAL A 17 -1.66 7.85 6.17
C VAL A 17 -0.26 7.99 5.59
N PRO A 18 0.79 7.72 6.37
CA PRO A 18 2.16 7.65 5.86
C PRO A 18 2.31 6.43 4.93
N ILE A 19 3.14 6.59 3.90
CA ILE A 19 3.42 5.54 2.92
C ILE A 19 4.92 5.51 2.67
N SER A 20 5.47 4.33 2.33
CA SER A 20 6.91 4.14 2.10
C SER A 20 7.42 4.93 0.89
N ASN A 21 8.73 5.24 0.92
CA ASN A 21 9.43 5.85 -0.21
C ASN A 21 9.32 5.02 -1.48
N ARG A 22 9.39 3.71 -1.35
CA ARG A 22 9.28 2.76 -2.44
C ARG A 22 7.97 2.93 -3.21
N PHE A 23 6.85 3.16 -2.51
CA PHE A 23 5.57 3.45 -3.15
C PHE A 23 5.65 4.70 -4.04
N PHE A 24 6.18 5.80 -3.52
CA PHE A 24 6.26 7.05 -4.29
C PHE A 24 7.23 6.94 -5.47
N ALA A 25 8.34 6.23 -5.31
CA ALA A 25 9.25 5.94 -6.41
C ALA A 25 8.56 5.11 -7.51
N SER A 26 7.81 4.07 -7.13
CA SER A 26 7.06 3.23 -8.07
C SER A 26 5.95 4.01 -8.77
N VAL A 27 5.22 4.86 -8.06
CA VAL A 27 4.19 5.72 -8.66
C VAL A 27 4.81 6.75 -9.60
N GLY A 28 5.95 7.34 -9.23
CA GLY A 28 6.69 8.25 -10.12
C GLY A 28 7.08 7.56 -11.43
N ALA A 29 7.73 6.41 -11.35
CA ALA A 29 8.09 5.63 -12.52
C ALA A 29 6.88 5.26 -13.40
N TYR A 30 5.77 4.87 -12.77
CA TYR A 30 4.52 4.59 -13.49
C TYR A 30 3.98 5.84 -14.23
N LEU A 31 3.98 7.01 -13.57
CA LEU A 31 3.49 8.26 -14.17
C LEU A 31 4.37 8.69 -15.36
N ASP A 32 5.68 8.51 -15.25
CA ASP A 32 6.63 8.96 -16.24
C ASP A 32 6.75 8.01 -17.45
N LEU A 33 6.63 6.70 -17.21
CA LEU A 33 6.98 5.68 -18.22
C LEU A 33 5.80 4.89 -18.78
N GLU A 34 4.72 4.74 -18.00
CA GLU A 34 3.65 3.79 -18.35
C GLU A 34 2.28 4.44 -18.51
N ARG A 35 1.98 5.46 -17.72
CA ARG A 35 0.68 6.10 -17.74
C ARG A 35 0.44 6.83 -19.07
N PRO A 36 -0.60 6.47 -19.85
CA PRO A 36 -0.91 7.17 -21.08
C PRO A 36 -1.44 8.59 -20.78
N ASP A 37 -1.33 9.45 -21.77
CA ASP A 37 -2.03 10.74 -21.76
C ASP A 37 -3.53 10.50 -21.68
N THR A 38 -4.18 11.24 -20.80
CA THR A 38 -5.62 11.09 -20.52
C THR A 38 -6.19 12.34 -19.89
N ALA A 39 -7.48 12.59 -20.14
CA ALA A 39 -8.20 13.72 -19.57
C ALA A 39 -8.59 13.53 -18.09
N THR A 40 -8.46 12.33 -17.52
CA THR A 40 -8.81 12.08 -16.13
C THR A 40 -7.71 12.51 -15.17
N GLY A 41 -8.09 13.15 -14.06
CA GLY A 41 -7.20 13.45 -12.94
C GLY A 41 -6.90 12.23 -12.03
N ARG A 42 -7.46 11.03 -12.32
CA ARG A 42 -7.17 9.82 -11.55
C ARG A 42 -5.75 9.35 -11.82
N ILE A 43 -5.01 8.99 -10.76
CA ILE A 43 -3.63 8.50 -10.89
C ILE A 43 -3.60 7.20 -11.67
N PHE A 44 -4.36 6.21 -11.26
CA PHE A 44 -4.37 4.89 -11.88
C PHE A 44 -5.42 4.80 -12.98
N VAL A 45 -4.97 4.37 -14.15
CA VAL A 45 -5.79 4.24 -15.36
C VAL A 45 -5.55 2.90 -16.04
N VAL A 46 -6.47 2.51 -16.89
CA VAL A 46 -6.35 1.30 -17.72
C VAL A 46 -5.24 1.52 -18.77
N LEU A 47 -4.26 0.62 -18.82
CA LEU A 47 -3.07 0.77 -19.66
C LEU A 47 -3.26 0.19 -21.08
N LYS A 48 -4.16 -0.78 -21.26
CA LYS A 48 -4.33 -1.53 -22.51
C LYS A 48 -5.79 -1.74 -22.88
N GLY A 49 -6.03 -2.00 -24.17
CA GLY A 49 -7.35 -2.33 -24.68
C GLY A 49 -8.26 -1.13 -24.94
N PRO A 50 -9.55 -1.36 -25.25
CA PRO A 50 -10.48 -0.31 -25.69
C PRO A 50 -10.75 0.78 -24.62
N ARG A 51 -10.50 0.49 -23.35
CA ARG A 51 -10.68 1.43 -22.23
C ARG A 51 -9.37 2.09 -21.80
N ARG A 52 -8.32 2.04 -22.61
CA ARG A 52 -7.02 2.65 -22.28
C ARG A 52 -7.19 4.13 -21.93
N GLY A 53 -6.61 4.56 -20.85
CA GLY A 53 -6.69 5.93 -20.32
C GLY A 53 -7.92 6.22 -19.47
N GLN A 54 -8.91 5.34 -19.39
CA GLN A 54 -10.03 5.49 -18.45
C GLN A 54 -9.60 5.17 -17.01
N PRO A 55 -10.27 5.76 -16.00
CA PRO A 55 -9.99 5.44 -14.60
C PRO A 55 -10.03 3.94 -14.33
N LEU A 56 -9.05 3.43 -13.59
CA LEU A 56 -9.04 2.04 -13.13
C LEU A 56 -10.14 1.85 -12.08
N SER A 57 -11.01 0.87 -12.29
CA SER A 57 -12.05 0.49 -11.33
C SER A 57 -11.53 -0.50 -10.28
N ALA A 58 -12.31 -0.74 -9.22
CA ALA A 58 -12.00 -1.74 -8.21
C ALA A 58 -11.92 -3.15 -8.82
N GLU A 59 -12.87 -3.49 -9.69
CA GLU A 59 -12.91 -4.76 -10.43
C GLU A 59 -11.67 -4.92 -11.32
N GLY A 60 -11.25 -3.84 -12.00
CA GLY A 60 -10.03 -3.83 -12.81
C GLY A 60 -8.78 -4.07 -11.98
N LEU A 61 -8.72 -3.56 -10.74
CA LEU A 61 -7.63 -3.85 -9.81
C LEU A 61 -7.65 -5.32 -9.38
N ASP A 62 -8.81 -5.87 -9.07
CA ASP A 62 -8.95 -7.29 -8.72
C ASP A 62 -8.55 -8.22 -9.87
N GLU A 63 -8.87 -7.86 -11.12
CA GLU A 63 -8.42 -8.60 -12.32
C GLU A 63 -6.89 -8.56 -12.50
N ILE A 64 -6.25 -7.41 -12.29
CA ILE A 64 -4.79 -7.26 -12.33
C ILE A 64 -4.15 -8.16 -11.27
N LEU A 65 -4.68 -8.14 -10.04
CA LEU A 65 -4.17 -8.96 -8.94
C LEU A 65 -4.37 -10.46 -9.22
N ALA A 66 -5.54 -10.86 -9.74
CA ALA A 66 -5.81 -12.24 -10.14
C ALA A 66 -4.85 -12.71 -11.23
N GLY A 67 -4.54 -11.85 -12.20
CA GLY A 67 -3.54 -12.11 -13.24
C GLY A 67 -2.13 -12.28 -12.66
N ALA A 68 -1.72 -11.41 -11.74
CA ALA A 68 -0.42 -11.50 -11.06
C ALA A 68 -0.32 -12.80 -10.24
N ARG A 69 -1.37 -13.12 -9.49
CA ARG A 69 -1.47 -14.35 -8.69
C ARG A 69 -1.28 -15.61 -9.55
N ARG A 70 -1.99 -15.70 -10.69
CA ARG A 70 -1.85 -16.84 -11.63
C ARG A 70 -0.41 -16.96 -12.15
N ARG A 71 0.22 -15.86 -12.54
CA ARG A 71 1.62 -15.87 -13.01
C ARG A 71 2.61 -16.31 -11.93
N ALA A 72 2.33 -16.00 -10.68
CA ALA A 72 3.15 -16.40 -9.53
C ALA A 72 2.86 -17.84 -9.03
N GLY A 73 1.88 -18.55 -9.62
CA GLY A 73 1.49 -19.89 -9.18
C GLY A 73 0.86 -19.93 -7.78
N LEU A 74 0.29 -18.81 -7.31
CA LEU A 74 -0.30 -18.71 -5.98
C LEU A 74 -1.79 -19.08 -6.03
N GLU A 75 -2.23 -19.92 -5.09
CA GLU A 75 -3.63 -20.28 -4.94
C GLU A 75 -4.48 -19.13 -4.39
N ARG A 76 -3.90 -18.30 -3.51
CA ARG A 76 -4.55 -17.18 -2.84
C ARG A 76 -3.80 -15.88 -3.09
N GLY A 77 -4.49 -14.77 -2.92
CA GLY A 77 -3.94 -13.41 -3.10
C GLY A 77 -5.05 -12.45 -3.51
N THR A 78 -5.76 -11.92 -2.54
CA THR A 78 -6.76 -10.86 -2.70
C THR A 78 -6.22 -9.53 -2.18
N CYS A 79 -6.84 -8.40 -2.54
CA CYS A 79 -6.50 -7.11 -1.97
C CYS A 79 -6.58 -7.11 -0.43
N HIS A 80 -7.53 -7.86 0.14
CA HIS A 80 -7.68 -8.00 1.59
C HIS A 80 -6.51 -8.77 2.22
N GLU A 81 -6.06 -9.86 1.60
CA GLU A 81 -4.91 -10.63 2.07
C GLU A 81 -3.60 -9.84 1.94
N LEU A 82 -3.42 -9.06 0.87
CA LEU A 82 -2.27 -8.14 0.76
C LEU A 82 -2.27 -7.09 1.88
N ARG A 83 -3.43 -6.52 2.17
CA ARG A 83 -3.59 -5.59 3.31
C ARG A 83 -3.25 -6.27 4.63
N HIS A 84 -3.75 -7.48 4.85
CA HIS A 84 -3.45 -8.27 6.06
C HIS A 84 -1.95 -8.52 6.19
N THR A 85 -1.31 -8.98 5.12
CA THR A 85 0.14 -9.22 5.07
C THR A 85 0.93 -7.95 5.37
N CYS A 86 0.54 -6.82 4.79
CA CYS A 86 1.18 -5.52 5.07
C CYS A 86 1.11 -5.18 6.56
N LEU A 87 -0.07 -5.26 7.19
CA LEU A 87 -0.24 -4.94 8.61
C LEU A 87 0.51 -5.91 9.54
N THR A 88 0.56 -7.20 9.18
CA THR A 88 1.33 -8.21 9.89
C THR A 88 2.82 -7.90 9.83
N ARG A 89 3.37 -7.61 8.65
CA ARG A 89 4.78 -7.24 8.48
C ARG A 89 5.15 -5.96 9.23
N LEU A 90 4.28 -4.96 9.25
CA LEU A 90 4.48 -3.76 10.05
C LEU A 90 4.56 -4.11 11.56
N ARG A 91 3.74 -5.04 12.01
CA ARG A 91 3.76 -5.52 13.41
C ARG A 91 5.05 -6.29 13.72
N GLU A 92 5.46 -7.20 12.86
CA GLU A 92 6.69 -7.97 12.97
C GLU A 92 7.94 -7.07 12.96
N ALA A 93 7.89 -5.97 12.20
CA ALA A 93 8.91 -4.93 12.16
C ALA A 93 8.87 -3.97 13.39
N GLY A 94 8.06 -4.28 14.40
CA GLY A 94 8.02 -3.56 15.67
C GLY A 94 7.09 -2.36 15.74
N MET A 95 6.27 -2.10 14.69
CA MET A 95 5.31 -1.00 14.74
C MET A 95 4.27 -1.22 15.85
N ALA A 96 4.00 -0.20 16.65
CA ALA A 96 3.05 -0.26 17.74
C ALA A 96 1.64 -0.61 17.24
N LEU A 97 0.89 -1.42 18.02
CA LEU A 97 -0.43 -1.89 17.61
C LEU A 97 -1.40 -0.73 17.33
N GLU A 98 -1.32 0.32 18.14
CA GLU A 98 -2.11 1.54 18.00
C GLU A 98 -1.82 2.24 16.67
N ALA A 99 -0.55 2.32 16.27
CA ALA A 99 -0.15 2.90 15.00
C ALA A 99 -0.65 2.05 13.81
N ILE A 100 -0.60 0.72 13.92
CA ILE A 100 -1.14 -0.20 12.92
C ILE A 100 -2.65 -0.01 12.77
N GLN A 101 -3.38 0.12 13.87
CA GLN A 101 -4.84 0.36 13.83
C GLN A 101 -5.17 1.70 13.18
N ALA A 102 -4.42 2.77 13.52
CA ALA A 102 -4.57 4.09 12.90
C ALA A 102 -4.27 4.03 11.38
N GLN A 103 -3.18 3.37 10.99
CA GLN A 103 -2.81 3.14 9.60
C GLN A 103 -3.90 2.36 8.85
N ALA A 104 -4.43 1.32 9.46
CA ALA A 104 -5.49 0.50 8.90
C ALA A 104 -6.85 1.22 8.83
N GLY A 105 -7.09 2.20 9.67
CA GLY A 105 -8.39 2.84 9.82
C GLY A 105 -9.44 1.91 10.42
N HIS A 106 -9.02 1.01 11.32
CA HIS A 106 -9.94 0.16 12.06
C HIS A 106 -10.62 0.96 13.17
N ARG A 107 -11.95 0.94 13.19
CA ARG A 107 -12.78 1.52 14.23
C ARG A 107 -13.13 0.46 15.27
N SER A 108 -12.48 0.47 16.40
CA SER A 108 -13.07 0.03 17.65
C SER A 108 -13.40 1.27 18.47
N ILE A 109 -14.61 1.40 18.96
CA ILE A 109 -15.10 2.58 19.71
C ILE A 109 -14.32 2.78 21.00
N GLU A 110 -13.80 1.74 21.63
CA GLU A 110 -12.97 1.80 22.83
C GLU A 110 -11.57 2.37 22.58
N SER A 111 -11.01 2.16 21.41
CA SER A 111 -9.68 2.63 21.05
C SER A 111 -9.61 4.10 20.64
N THR A 112 -10.74 4.76 20.36
CA THR A 112 -10.75 6.17 19.94
C THR A 112 -10.24 7.11 21.05
N ARG A 113 -10.35 6.73 22.31
CA ARG A 113 -9.81 7.51 23.45
C ARG A 113 -8.29 7.49 23.52
N VAL A 114 -7.64 6.41 23.11
CA VAL A 114 -6.18 6.26 23.11
C VAL A 114 -5.54 7.01 21.93
N TYR A 115 -6.25 7.13 20.79
CA TYR A 115 -5.72 7.73 19.57
C TYR A 115 -5.76 9.26 19.52
N LEU A 116 -6.49 9.92 20.41
CA LEU A 116 -6.53 11.38 20.48
C LEU A 116 -5.17 12.02 20.80
N HIS A 117 -4.20 11.22 21.22
CA HIS A 117 -2.85 11.67 21.56
C HIS A 117 -1.78 11.28 20.53
N LEU A 118 -2.13 10.49 19.50
CA LEU A 118 -1.18 10.15 18.46
C LEU A 118 -1.10 11.27 17.43
N THR A 119 -0.03 12.04 17.47
CA THR A 119 0.25 13.03 16.46
C THR A 119 0.55 12.34 15.12
N ASN A 120 0.18 12.99 14.01
CA ASN A 120 0.51 12.50 12.67
C ASN A 120 2.02 12.26 12.49
N ASP A 121 2.85 13.01 13.20
CA ASP A 121 4.31 12.89 13.13
C ASP A 121 4.82 11.66 13.87
N TRP A 122 4.22 11.29 15.00
CA TRP A 122 4.53 10.04 15.68
C TRP A 122 4.16 8.82 14.81
N LEU A 123 2.95 8.80 14.25
CA LEU A 123 2.53 7.73 13.34
C LEU A 123 3.45 7.63 12.12
N ALA A 124 3.86 8.76 11.54
CA ALA A 124 4.79 8.79 10.42
C ALA A 124 6.15 8.23 10.80
N GLY A 125 6.66 8.54 11.98
CA GLY A 125 7.92 8.00 12.50
C GLY A 125 7.88 6.50 12.74
N GLU A 126 6.82 5.99 13.35
CA GLU A 126 6.61 4.55 13.56
C GLU A 126 6.54 3.79 12.22
N TYR A 127 5.73 4.32 11.28
CA TYR A 127 5.60 3.72 9.96
C TYR A 127 6.93 3.70 9.21
N GLN A 128 7.68 4.81 9.23
CA GLN A 128 8.93 4.92 8.49
C GLN A 128 9.97 3.90 9.00
N ARG A 129 10.12 3.76 10.32
CA ARG A 129 11.02 2.77 10.92
C ARG A 129 10.66 1.34 10.50
N ALA A 130 9.38 0.99 10.58
CA ALA A 130 8.92 -0.34 10.20
C ALA A 130 9.08 -0.59 8.69
N ALA A 131 8.76 0.38 7.85
CA ALA A 131 8.89 0.28 6.39
C ALA A 131 10.35 0.09 5.95
N GLU A 132 11.30 0.78 6.57
CA GLU A 132 12.74 0.64 6.28
C GLU A 132 13.24 -0.78 6.62
N LEU A 133 12.79 -1.36 7.73
CA LEU A 133 13.14 -2.74 8.09
C LEU A 133 12.58 -3.75 7.07
N ILE A 134 11.32 -3.59 6.66
CA ILE A 134 10.66 -4.47 5.67
C ILE A 134 11.35 -4.36 4.31
N ASP A 135 11.65 -3.15 3.85
CA ASP A 135 12.30 -2.92 2.57
C ASP A 135 13.74 -3.50 2.56
N GLY A 136 14.47 -3.37 3.66
CA GLY A 136 15.80 -3.98 3.83
C GLY A 136 15.75 -5.51 3.78
N THR A 137 14.79 -6.13 4.45
CA THR A 137 14.58 -7.59 4.43
C THR A 137 14.21 -8.09 3.03
N ALA A 138 13.29 -7.40 2.34
CA ALA A 138 12.86 -7.78 0.99
C ALA A 138 13.99 -7.70 -0.03
N VAL A 139 14.90 -6.73 0.09
CA VAL A 139 16.11 -6.64 -0.76
C VAL A 139 17.06 -7.81 -0.47
N ALA A 140 17.29 -8.14 0.79
CA ALA A 140 18.14 -9.27 1.17
C ALA A 140 17.60 -10.60 0.64
N GLU A 141 16.29 -10.84 0.75
CA GLU A 141 15.63 -12.03 0.20
C GLU A 141 15.76 -12.14 -1.33
N LEU A 142 15.63 -11.02 -2.05
CA LEU A 142 15.79 -10.97 -3.51
C LEU A 142 17.22 -11.29 -3.94
N VAL A 143 18.21 -10.74 -3.24
CA VAL A 143 19.63 -11.01 -3.51
C VAL A 143 19.95 -12.48 -3.26
N ALA A 144 19.53 -13.03 -2.11
CA ALA A 144 19.75 -14.45 -1.80
C ALA A 144 19.08 -15.38 -2.83
N ALA A 145 17.87 -15.07 -3.28
CA ALA A 145 17.19 -15.85 -4.30
C ALA A 145 17.86 -15.77 -5.68
N GLN A 146 18.56 -14.69 -6.01
CA GLN A 146 19.35 -14.58 -7.24
C GLN A 146 20.65 -15.36 -7.18
N GLU A 147 21.29 -15.41 -6.02
CA GLU A 147 22.53 -16.19 -5.81
C GLU A 147 22.28 -17.69 -5.91
N LEU A 148 21.13 -18.17 -5.40
CA LEU A 148 20.73 -19.59 -5.49
C LEU A 148 20.37 -20.06 -6.91
N ARG A 149 20.19 -19.15 -7.87
CA ARG A 149 19.85 -19.44 -9.27
C ARG A 149 21.07 -19.40 -10.21
N ARG A 150 22.26 -19.11 -9.68
CA ARG A 150 23.54 -19.13 -10.40
C ARG A 150 24.29 -20.41 -10.13
#